data_ae067b7f88d3f815eaec05ce2a7acbf1
#
_entry.id   ae067b7f88d3f815eaec05ce2a7acbf1
#
_cell.length_a   1.000
_cell.length_b   1.000
_cell.length_c   1.000
_cell.angle_alpha   90.00
_cell.angle_beta   90.00
_cell.angle_gamma   90.00
#
_symmetry.space_group_name_H-M   'P 1'
#
loop_
_entity.id
_entity.type
_entity.pdbx_description
1 polymer ?
#
loop_
_entity_poly.entity_id
_entity_poly.type
_entity_poly.pdbx_seq_one_letter_code
_entity_poly.pdbx_strand_id
1 'polypeptide(L)'
;CPECGSEKLINDHERERGITIKLNAVELTYHAKDGHDYEFHLIDTPGHVDFSYEVSRSLAACEGAVLVVDAAQGVEAQTLANVYLAIDDNLEIVPVINKIDLPSAEPEKVPKEIENVIGLDASDAVLASAKKGIGVPELLEQIVHKIPAPDGDVEGPLKALVFDSVYDDYRGVVLSVRLFEGTVKPGDKIKMMNSGSEYEVTEVGSYFIPVVLVIA
;
A
#
# COMPACT_ATOMS: atom_id res chain seq x y z
N CYS A 1 5.67 -14.72 -9.42
CA CYS A 1 6.85 -13.99 -9.91
C CYS A 1 8.02 -14.98 -10.06
N PRO A 2 8.67 -15.06 -11.26
CA PRO A 2 9.79 -16.02 -11.47
C PRO A 2 11.02 -15.72 -10.62
N GLU A 3 11.18 -14.50 -10.14
CA GLU A 3 12.38 -14.05 -9.41
C GLU A 3 12.22 -14.07 -7.89
N CYS A 4 11.03 -13.85 -7.36
CA CYS A 4 10.80 -13.83 -5.91
C CYS A 4 10.03 -15.05 -5.38
N GLY A 5 9.58 -15.98 -6.24
CA GLY A 5 8.86 -17.19 -5.85
C GLY A 5 7.48 -16.98 -5.20
N SER A 6 7.02 -15.73 -5.09
CA SER A 6 5.70 -15.45 -4.52
C SER A 6 4.60 -15.88 -5.49
N GLU A 7 3.83 -16.89 -5.15
CA GLU A 7 2.55 -17.15 -5.81
C GLU A 7 1.56 -16.07 -5.34
N LYS A 8 1.22 -15.15 -6.23
CA LYS A 8 0.11 -14.25 -6.01
C LYS A 8 -1.15 -15.13 -5.95
N LEU A 9 -1.75 -15.24 -4.79
CA LEU A 9 -3.07 -15.86 -4.60
C LEU A 9 -4.12 -14.93 -5.25
N ILE A 10 -4.18 -14.93 -6.58
CA ILE A 10 -5.20 -14.21 -7.32
C ILE A 10 -6.49 -15.04 -7.17
N ASN A 11 -7.48 -14.47 -6.53
CA ASN A 11 -8.81 -15.06 -6.40
C ASN A 11 -9.41 -15.31 -7.81
N ASP A 12 -10.16 -16.39 -8.00
CA ASP A 12 -10.74 -16.71 -9.32
C ASP A 12 -11.61 -15.56 -9.86
N HIS A 13 -12.29 -14.82 -8.99
CA HIS A 13 -13.07 -13.62 -9.37
C HIS A 13 -12.20 -12.45 -9.84
N GLU A 14 -10.99 -12.29 -9.33
CA GLU A 14 -10.03 -11.29 -9.79
C GLU A 14 -9.46 -11.66 -11.17
N ARG A 15 -9.25 -12.96 -11.42
CA ARG A 15 -8.83 -13.47 -12.73
C ARG A 15 -9.88 -13.24 -13.81
N GLU A 16 -11.16 -13.46 -13.49
CA GLU A 16 -12.26 -13.28 -14.44
C GLU A 16 -12.51 -11.81 -14.79
N ARG A 17 -12.35 -10.92 -13.84
CA ARG A 17 -12.65 -9.48 -13.99
C ARG A 17 -11.44 -8.62 -14.32
N GLY A 18 -10.22 -9.11 -14.08
CA GLY A 18 -8.98 -8.38 -14.30
C GLY A 18 -8.77 -7.19 -13.37
N ILE A 19 -9.46 -7.17 -12.22
CA ILE A 19 -9.36 -6.10 -11.21
C ILE A 19 -8.99 -6.71 -9.85
N THR A 20 -8.28 -5.96 -9.02
CA THR A 20 -8.03 -6.32 -7.61
C THR A 20 -9.32 -6.12 -6.82
N ILE A 21 -9.80 -7.15 -6.14
CA ILE A 21 -11.02 -7.11 -5.32
C ILE A 21 -10.67 -7.08 -3.85
N LYS A 22 -9.64 -7.83 -3.44
CA LYS A 22 -9.24 -7.97 -2.05
C LYS A 22 -7.86 -7.33 -1.82
N LEU A 23 -7.72 -6.69 -0.66
CA LEU A 23 -6.43 -6.20 -0.18
C LEU A 23 -5.41 -7.33 -0.16
N ASN A 24 -4.22 -7.06 -0.67
CA ASN A 24 -3.12 -8.00 -0.65
C ASN A 24 -1.88 -7.32 -0.11
N ALA A 25 -1.42 -7.76 1.06
CA ALA A 25 -0.20 -7.25 1.67
C ALA A 25 0.98 -8.14 1.27
N VAL A 26 2.07 -7.53 0.82
CA VAL A 26 3.31 -8.21 0.42
C VAL A 26 4.49 -7.56 1.12
N GLU A 27 5.34 -8.38 1.71
CA GLU A 27 6.62 -7.98 2.27
C GLU A 27 7.71 -8.13 1.22
N LEU A 28 8.60 -7.14 1.16
CA LEU A 28 9.77 -7.19 0.30
C LEU A 28 10.97 -6.51 0.98
N THR A 29 12.14 -7.13 0.94
CA THR A 29 13.40 -6.52 1.35
C THR A 29 14.09 -5.90 0.15
N TYR A 30 14.45 -4.63 0.27
CA TYR A 30 15.16 -3.89 -0.77
C TYR A 30 16.53 -3.42 -0.28
N HIS A 31 17.57 -3.76 -1.01
CA HIS A 31 18.92 -3.26 -0.77
C HIS A 31 19.12 -1.94 -1.54
N ALA A 32 19.08 -0.83 -0.82
CA ALA A 32 19.12 0.51 -1.40
C ALA A 32 20.55 0.93 -1.78
N LYS A 33 20.66 1.97 -2.62
CA LYS A 33 21.96 2.51 -3.08
C LYS A 33 22.80 3.13 -1.98
N ASP A 34 22.18 3.47 -0.85
CA ASP A 34 22.89 3.95 0.35
C ASP A 34 23.59 2.84 1.13
N GLY A 35 23.40 1.58 0.74
CA GLY A 35 24.00 0.39 1.32
C GLY A 35 23.24 -0.21 2.51
N HIS A 36 22.03 0.26 2.79
CA HIS A 36 21.14 -0.30 3.81
C HIS A 36 20.07 -1.19 3.21
N ASP A 37 19.60 -2.14 4.00
CA ASP A 37 18.45 -2.97 3.68
C ASP A 37 17.18 -2.32 4.26
N TYR A 38 16.16 -2.17 3.43
CA TYR A 38 14.85 -1.65 3.79
C TYR A 38 13.79 -2.74 3.62
N GLU A 39 12.96 -2.87 4.62
CA GLU A 39 11.78 -3.75 4.55
C GLU A 39 10.58 -2.92 4.14
N PHE A 40 9.94 -3.29 3.03
CA PHE A 40 8.71 -2.67 2.55
C PHE A 40 7.53 -3.61 2.73
N HIS A 41 6.44 -3.07 3.21
CA HIS A 41 5.14 -3.73 3.23
C HIS A 41 4.22 -2.99 2.27
N LEU A 42 3.95 -3.61 1.13
CA LEU A 42 3.09 -3.06 0.11
C LEU A 42 1.68 -3.59 0.29
N ILE A 43 0.70 -2.70 0.39
CA ILE A 43 -0.71 -3.05 0.31
C ILE A 43 -1.20 -2.72 -1.10
N ASP A 44 -1.55 -3.75 -1.87
CA ASP A 44 -2.21 -3.60 -3.17
C ASP A 44 -3.71 -3.39 -2.92
N THR A 45 -4.23 -2.23 -3.29
CA THR A 45 -5.62 -1.86 -3.08
C THR A 45 -6.44 -1.95 -4.36
N PRO A 46 -7.75 -2.26 -4.24
CA PRO A 46 -8.65 -2.12 -5.37
C PRO A 46 -8.70 -0.67 -5.87
N GLY A 47 -8.60 -0.47 -7.19
CA GLY A 47 -8.73 0.86 -7.80
C GLY A 47 -10.19 1.33 -7.96
N HIS A 48 -11.18 0.43 -7.84
CA HIS A 48 -12.58 0.73 -8.13
C HIS A 48 -13.27 1.48 -6.98
N VAL A 49 -14.10 2.47 -7.33
CA VAL A 49 -14.77 3.35 -6.34
C VAL A 49 -15.68 2.63 -5.33
N ASP A 50 -16.19 1.45 -5.68
CA ASP A 50 -17.02 0.65 -4.77
C ASP A 50 -16.25 0.13 -3.55
N PHE A 51 -14.93 0.15 -3.60
CA PHE A 51 -14.03 -0.32 -2.53
C PHE A 51 -13.36 0.84 -1.77
N SER A 52 -13.93 2.04 -1.83
CA SER A 52 -13.36 3.23 -1.16
C SER A 52 -13.20 3.07 0.35
N TYR A 53 -14.06 2.27 0.98
CA TYR A 53 -13.95 1.98 2.42
C TYR A 53 -12.70 1.15 2.75
N GLU A 54 -12.43 0.10 1.98
CA GLU A 54 -11.24 -0.73 2.11
C GLU A 54 -9.98 0.09 1.85
N VAL A 55 -10.01 0.93 0.81
CA VAL A 55 -8.91 1.85 0.49
C VAL A 55 -8.62 2.81 1.64
N SER A 56 -9.63 3.49 2.19
CA SER A 56 -9.46 4.42 3.30
C SER A 56 -8.86 3.76 4.54
N ARG A 57 -9.30 2.55 4.90
CA ARG A 57 -8.73 1.83 6.04
C ARG A 57 -7.28 1.43 5.83
N SER A 58 -6.92 1.08 4.61
CA SER A 58 -5.55 0.72 4.26
C SER A 58 -4.64 1.95 4.26
N LEU A 59 -5.12 3.09 3.75
CA LEU A 59 -4.40 4.35 3.79
C LEU A 59 -4.07 4.77 5.22
N ALA A 60 -5.03 4.68 6.13
CA ALA A 60 -4.82 5.00 7.55
C ALA A 60 -3.77 4.11 8.24
N ALA A 61 -3.38 2.98 7.64
CA ALA A 61 -2.35 2.08 8.14
C ALA A 61 -0.96 2.35 7.53
N CYS A 62 -0.82 3.32 6.62
CA CYS A 62 0.37 3.56 5.82
C CYS A 62 1.09 4.86 6.19
N GLU A 63 2.39 4.95 5.90
CA GLU A 63 3.19 6.17 5.98
C GLU A 63 3.21 6.92 4.66
N GLY A 64 2.93 6.25 3.55
CA GLY A 64 2.91 6.86 2.23
C GLY A 64 2.13 6.04 1.23
N ALA A 65 1.93 6.61 0.04
CA ALA A 65 1.19 6.01 -1.04
C ALA A 65 1.94 6.15 -2.37
N VAL A 66 1.92 5.10 -3.17
CA VAL A 66 2.40 5.14 -4.56
C VAL A 66 1.20 5.37 -5.46
N LEU A 67 1.17 6.53 -6.12
CA LEU A 67 0.15 6.87 -7.11
C LEU A 67 0.56 6.36 -8.47
N VAL A 68 -0.10 5.31 -8.96
CA VAL A 68 0.17 4.72 -10.27
C VAL A 68 -0.81 5.25 -11.31
N VAL A 69 -0.30 5.99 -12.30
CA VAL A 69 -1.10 6.54 -13.40
C VAL A 69 -0.68 5.90 -14.72
N ASP A 70 -1.66 5.52 -15.55
CA ASP A 70 -1.43 4.96 -16.87
C ASP A 70 -0.96 6.04 -17.85
N ALA A 71 0.20 5.84 -18.48
CA ALA A 71 0.76 6.80 -19.43
C ALA A 71 -0.11 7.03 -20.70
N ALA A 72 -1.05 6.13 -20.99
CA ALA A 72 -1.94 6.24 -22.14
C ALA A 72 -3.34 6.78 -21.80
N GLN A 73 -3.80 6.60 -20.55
CA GLN A 73 -5.13 7.00 -20.09
C GLN A 73 -5.12 8.29 -19.29
N GLY A 74 -3.99 8.61 -18.62
CA GLY A 74 -3.87 9.79 -17.76
C GLY A 74 -4.62 9.62 -16.43
N VAL A 75 -5.06 10.74 -15.85
CA VAL A 75 -5.74 10.78 -14.55
C VAL A 75 -7.22 10.47 -14.71
N GLU A 76 -7.66 9.35 -14.18
CA GLU A 76 -9.07 8.94 -14.19
C GLU A 76 -9.81 9.37 -12.92
N ALA A 77 -11.16 9.36 -12.95
CA ALA A 77 -11.99 9.74 -11.80
C ALA A 77 -11.74 8.86 -10.57
N GLN A 78 -11.44 7.59 -10.76
CA GLN A 78 -11.09 6.64 -9.69
C GLN A 78 -9.77 7.02 -9.02
N THR A 79 -8.76 7.38 -9.82
CA THR A 79 -7.47 7.88 -9.36
C THR A 79 -7.64 9.10 -8.45
N LEU A 80 -8.47 10.06 -8.89
CA LEU A 80 -8.79 11.26 -8.11
C LEU A 80 -9.41 10.93 -6.74
N ALA A 81 -10.42 10.06 -6.73
CA ALA A 81 -11.10 9.69 -5.49
C ALA A 81 -10.11 9.09 -4.46
N ASN A 82 -9.24 8.19 -4.90
CA ASN A 82 -8.27 7.52 -4.03
C ASN A 82 -7.14 8.46 -3.58
N VAL A 83 -6.68 9.36 -4.45
CA VAL A 83 -5.65 10.35 -4.09
C VAL A 83 -6.14 11.33 -3.03
N TYR A 84 -7.38 11.80 -3.14
CA TYR A 84 -7.93 12.68 -2.09
C TYR A 84 -8.03 11.99 -0.74
N LEU A 85 -8.33 10.71 -0.68
CA LEU A 85 -8.27 9.95 0.57
C LEU A 85 -6.85 9.91 1.15
N ALA A 86 -5.83 9.72 0.30
CA ALA A 86 -4.43 9.73 0.73
C ALA A 86 -3.98 11.11 1.23
N ILE A 87 -4.45 12.18 0.58
CA ILE A 87 -4.19 13.58 1.01
C ILE A 87 -4.87 13.87 2.35
N ASP A 88 -6.12 13.43 2.53
CA ASP A 88 -6.87 13.62 3.77
C ASP A 88 -6.20 12.90 4.97
N ASP A 89 -5.56 11.75 4.73
CA ASP A 89 -4.76 11.02 5.72
C ASP A 89 -3.33 11.59 5.85
N ASN A 90 -3.01 12.69 5.16
CA ASN A 90 -1.71 13.37 5.19
C ASN A 90 -0.52 12.47 4.82
N LEU A 91 -0.73 11.56 3.88
CA LEU A 91 0.31 10.65 3.40
C LEU A 91 1.26 11.31 2.41
N GLU A 92 2.53 10.90 2.45
CA GLU A 92 3.48 11.23 1.38
C GLU A 92 3.12 10.46 0.11
N ILE A 93 2.98 11.15 -1.03
CA ILE A 93 2.55 10.54 -2.28
C ILE A 93 3.69 10.51 -3.29
N VAL A 94 4.03 9.31 -3.79
CA VAL A 94 5.04 9.11 -4.82
C VAL A 94 4.35 8.83 -6.16
N PRO A 95 4.33 9.78 -7.11
CA PRO A 95 3.71 9.58 -8.41
C PRO A 95 4.56 8.69 -9.32
N VAL A 96 3.90 7.74 -10.00
CA VAL A 96 4.49 6.82 -10.98
C VAL A 96 3.65 6.80 -12.24
N ILE A 97 4.30 7.01 -13.38
CA ILE A 97 3.66 6.93 -14.69
C ILE A 97 4.01 5.58 -15.30
N ASN A 98 3.04 4.67 -15.27
CA ASN A 98 3.22 3.30 -15.71
C ASN A 98 2.78 3.09 -17.17
N LYS A 99 3.19 1.96 -17.72
CA LYS A 99 2.90 1.54 -19.11
C LYS A 99 3.51 2.45 -20.19
N ILE A 100 4.67 3.05 -19.91
CA ILE A 100 5.41 3.89 -20.88
C ILE A 100 5.83 3.13 -22.14
N ASP A 101 5.75 1.81 -22.13
CA ASP A 101 6.07 0.92 -23.27
C ASP A 101 4.93 0.81 -24.29
N LEU A 102 3.76 1.37 -24.02
CA LEU A 102 2.65 1.37 -24.97
C LEU A 102 2.85 2.40 -26.09
N PRO A 103 2.46 2.09 -27.34
CA PRO A 103 2.57 3.05 -28.44
C PRO A 103 1.74 4.33 -28.28
N SER A 104 0.68 4.26 -27.45
CA SER A 104 -0.21 5.39 -27.12
C SER A 104 0.21 6.14 -25.86
N ALA A 105 1.33 5.80 -25.24
CA ALA A 105 1.80 6.45 -24.03
C ALA A 105 2.23 7.90 -24.29
N GLU A 106 1.78 8.82 -23.45
CA GLU A 106 2.17 10.24 -23.44
C GLU A 106 2.84 10.63 -22.10
N PRO A 107 4.01 10.06 -21.76
CA PRO A 107 4.61 10.18 -20.43
C PRO A 107 5.00 11.62 -20.05
N GLU A 108 5.18 12.52 -21.01
CA GLU A 108 5.49 13.94 -20.75
C GLU A 108 4.25 14.78 -20.45
N LYS A 109 3.06 14.30 -20.80
CA LYS A 109 1.81 15.00 -20.61
C LYS A 109 1.18 14.68 -19.24
N VAL A 110 1.29 13.42 -18.82
CA VAL A 110 0.66 12.93 -17.59
C VAL A 110 1.14 13.66 -16.31
N PRO A 111 2.43 13.99 -16.11
CA PRO A 111 2.85 14.77 -14.94
C PRO A 111 2.13 16.12 -14.85
N LYS A 112 2.00 16.83 -15.95
CA LYS A 112 1.28 18.12 -16.01
C LYS A 112 -0.21 17.96 -15.73
N GLU A 113 -0.79 16.85 -16.12
CA GLU A 113 -2.17 16.52 -15.83
C GLU A 113 -2.35 16.28 -14.31
N ILE A 114 -1.45 15.52 -13.67
CA ILE A 114 -1.42 15.32 -12.22
C ILE A 114 -1.33 16.67 -11.49
N GLU A 115 -0.40 17.54 -11.89
CA GLU A 115 -0.23 18.86 -11.29
C GLU A 115 -1.48 19.74 -11.45
N ASN A 116 -2.09 19.76 -12.65
CA ASN A 116 -3.24 20.61 -12.93
C ASN A 116 -4.54 20.12 -12.30
N VAL A 117 -4.74 18.80 -12.25
CA VAL A 117 -6.02 18.20 -11.82
C VAL A 117 -6.02 17.87 -10.33
N ILE A 118 -4.90 17.37 -9.81
CA ILE A 118 -4.77 16.98 -8.40
C ILE A 118 -4.13 18.07 -7.56
N GLY A 119 -3.23 18.87 -8.15
CA GLY A 119 -2.41 19.84 -7.44
C GLY A 119 -1.17 19.25 -6.77
N LEU A 120 -0.81 18.02 -7.12
CA LEU A 120 0.36 17.31 -6.62
C LEU A 120 1.56 17.58 -7.53
N ASP A 121 2.73 17.91 -6.96
CA ASP A 121 3.97 18.02 -7.74
C ASP A 121 4.36 16.64 -8.30
N ALA A 122 4.40 16.55 -9.62
CA ALA A 122 4.75 15.35 -10.35
C ALA A 122 5.99 15.54 -11.24
N SER A 123 6.77 16.60 -10.98
CA SER A 123 7.97 16.94 -11.76
C SER A 123 9.05 15.83 -11.71
N ASP A 124 9.08 15.07 -10.64
CA ASP A 124 9.99 13.94 -10.39
C ASP A 124 9.29 12.57 -10.45
N ALA A 125 8.09 12.49 -11.07
CA ALA A 125 7.37 11.25 -11.23
C ALA A 125 8.20 10.18 -11.93
N VAL A 126 8.20 8.97 -11.38
CA VAL A 126 8.94 7.84 -11.96
C VAL A 126 8.25 7.35 -13.22
N LEU A 127 9.01 7.27 -14.31
CA LEU A 127 8.54 6.66 -15.56
C LEU A 127 8.80 5.15 -15.52
N ALA A 128 7.74 4.35 -15.57
CA ALA A 128 7.83 2.91 -15.37
C ALA A 128 7.10 2.08 -16.43
N SER A 129 7.57 0.88 -16.59
CA SER A 129 6.82 -0.21 -17.22
C SER A 129 6.93 -1.46 -16.34
N ALA A 130 5.94 -1.71 -15.53
CA ALA A 130 5.90 -2.89 -14.66
C ALA A 130 6.02 -4.20 -15.47
N LYS A 131 5.47 -4.23 -16.69
CA LYS A 131 5.57 -5.39 -17.59
C LYS A 131 7.01 -5.67 -18.03
N LYS A 132 7.83 -4.63 -18.22
CA LYS A 132 9.22 -4.75 -18.68
C LYS A 132 10.25 -4.59 -17.55
N GLY A 133 9.82 -4.32 -16.33
CA GLY A 133 10.70 -4.05 -15.19
C GLY A 133 11.44 -2.70 -15.27
N ILE A 134 11.02 -1.79 -16.17
CA ILE A 134 11.64 -0.48 -16.34
C ILE A 134 11.14 0.46 -15.22
N GLY A 135 12.05 1.23 -14.61
CA GLY A 135 11.72 2.24 -13.59
C GLY A 135 11.44 1.67 -12.21
N VAL A 136 11.43 0.34 -12.03
CA VAL A 136 11.15 -0.27 -10.72
C VAL A 136 12.24 0.02 -9.68
N PRO A 137 13.54 -0.09 -9.99
CA PRO A 137 14.59 0.29 -9.03
C PRO A 137 14.53 1.77 -8.64
N GLU A 138 14.24 2.66 -9.59
CA GLU A 138 14.10 4.10 -9.38
C GLU A 138 12.91 4.41 -8.46
N LEU A 139 11.81 3.68 -8.63
CA LEU A 139 10.64 3.78 -7.75
C LEU A 139 10.98 3.38 -6.32
N LEU A 140 11.67 2.26 -6.13
CA LEU A 140 12.05 1.78 -4.80
C LEU A 140 12.99 2.77 -4.09
N GLU A 141 13.93 3.37 -4.82
CA GLU A 141 14.78 4.45 -4.30
C GLU A 141 13.96 5.69 -3.91
N GLN A 142 12.98 6.09 -4.73
CA GLN A 142 12.11 7.22 -4.36
C GLN A 142 11.29 6.94 -3.10
N ILE A 143 10.80 5.71 -2.93
CA ILE A 143 10.10 5.30 -1.71
C ILE A 143 11.01 5.46 -0.50
N VAL A 144 12.26 4.96 -0.57
CA VAL A 144 13.25 5.12 0.52
C VAL A 144 13.48 6.59 0.88
N HIS A 145 13.53 7.47 -0.12
CA HIS A 145 13.87 8.88 0.10
C HIS A 145 12.69 9.74 0.55
N LYS A 146 11.48 9.45 0.08
CA LYS A 146 10.30 10.30 0.29
C LYS A 146 9.42 9.83 1.44
N ILE A 147 9.21 8.52 1.55
CA ILE A 147 8.30 7.99 2.56
C ILE A 147 9.05 7.85 3.90
N PRO A 148 8.58 8.50 4.96
CA PRO A 148 9.22 8.40 6.26
C PRO A 148 9.10 6.98 6.83
N ALA A 149 10.09 6.60 7.64
CA ALA A 149 9.96 5.39 8.44
C ALA A 149 8.83 5.55 9.46
N PRO A 150 8.18 4.44 9.87
CA PRO A 150 7.16 4.48 10.90
C PRO A 150 7.71 5.04 12.21
N ASP A 151 6.94 5.93 12.83
CA ASP A 151 7.24 6.49 14.14
C ASP A 151 6.38 5.81 15.20
N GLY A 152 6.92 5.56 16.39
CA GLY A 152 6.18 4.96 17.51
C GLY A 152 7.06 4.59 18.69
N ASP A 153 6.45 4.55 19.87
CA ASP A 153 7.13 4.14 21.12
C ASP A 153 6.86 2.65 21.39
N VAL A 154 7.91 1.84 21.23
CA VAL A 154 7.86 0.38 21.47
C VAL A 154 7.56 0.04 22.93
N GLU A 155 7.98 0.89 23.87
CA GLU A 155 7.75 0.71 25.30
C GLU A 155 6.40 1.32 25.77
N GLY A 156 5.70 1.99 24.86
CA GLY A 156 4.40 2.59 25.13
C GLY A 156 3.26 1.58 25.29
N PRO A 157 2.08 2.03 25.69
CA PRO A 157 0.90 1.17 25.71
C PRO A 157 0.51 0.76 24.29
N LEU A 158 0.11 -0.50 24.10
CA LEU A 158 -0.30 -1.04 22.80
C LEU A 158 -1.39 -0.18 22.16
N LYS A 159 -1.09 0.37 20.98
CA LYS A 159 -2.03 1.02 20.09
C LYS A 159 -1.90 0.41 18.70
N ALA A 160 -3.00 -0.12 18.21
CA ALA A 160 -3.04 -0.78 16.90
C ALA A 160 -4.30 -0.40 16.13
N LEU A 161 -4.17 -0.30 14.81
CA LEU A 161 -5.28 -0.15 13.88
C LEU A 161 -5.54 -1.49 13.18
N VAL A 162 -6.77 -1.95 13.23
CA VAL A 162 -7.22 -3.10 12.43
C VAL A 162 -7.65 -2.58 11.06
N PHE A 163 -6.92 -2.95 10.00
CA PHE A 163 -7.25 -2.51 8.64
C PHE A 163 -7.90 -3.60 7.80
N ASP A 164 -7.72 -4.89 8.15
CA ASP A 164 -8.39 -6.02 7.50
C ASP A 164 -8.67 -7.14 8.50
N SER A 165 -9.61 -8.02 8.16
CA SER A 165 -9.93 -9.22 8.95
C SER A 165 -10.40 -10.35 8.08
N VAL A 166 -9.96 -11.56 8.41
CA VAL A 166 -10.36 -12.79 7.72
C VAL A 166 -10.79 -13.83 8.76
N TYR A 167 -11.85 -14.56 8.46
CA TYR A 167 -12.22 -15.72 9.26
C TYR A 167 -11.55 -16.97 8.68
N ASP A 168 -10.80 -17.67 9.53
CA ASP A 168 -10.17 -18.94 9.24
C ASP A 168 -10.85 -20.03 10.07
N ASP A 169 -11.22 -21.15 9.45
CA ASP A 169 -11.96 -22.24 10.11
C ASP A 169 -11.17 -22.90 11.26
N TYR A 170 -9.85 -22.79 11.27
CA TYR A 170 -8.98 -23.39 12.28
C TYR A 170 -8.48 -22.39 13.34
N ARG A 171 -8.21 -21.15 12.90
CA ARG A 171 -7.62 -20.08 13.75
C ARG A 171 -8.67 -19.12 14.30
N GLY A 172 -9.88 -19.13 13.74
CA GLY A 172 -10.92 -18.17 14.05
C GLY A 172 -10.73 -16.84 13.33
N VAL A 173 -10.93 -15.72 14.01
CA VAL A 173 -10.76 -14.39 13.43
C VAL A 173 -9.28 -14.02 13.41
N VAL A 174 -8.73 -13.87 12.20
CA VAL A 174 -7.38 -13.36 11.96
C VAL A 174 -7.49 -11.88 11.59
N LEU A 175 -6.82 -11.02 12.36
CA LEU A 175 -6.82 -9.57 12.15
C LEU A 175 -5.50 -9.14 11.51
N SER A 176 -5.58 -8.34 10.45
CA SER A 176 -4.44 -7.59 9.93
C SER A 176 -4.36 -6.26 10.65
N VAL A 177 -3.28 -6.03 11.37
CA VAL A 177 -3.14 -4.87 12.25
C VAL A 177 -1.87 -4.09 11.94
N ARG A 178 -1.97 -2.77 12.06
CA ARG A 178 -0.85 -1.85 12.13
C ARG A 178 -0.60 -1.48 13.59
N LEU A 179 0.59 -1.75 14.10
CA LEU A 179 1.01 -1.28 15.42
C LEU A 179 1.55 0.14 15.30
N PHE A 180 1.01 1.07 16.09
CA PHE A 180 1.54 2.43 16.23
C PHE A 180 2.43 2.58 17.45
N GLU A 181 2.07 1.94 18.56
CA GLU A 181 2.84 1.96 19.81
C GLU A 181 2.75 0.60 20.50
N GLY A 182 3.74 0.30 21.32
CA GLY A 182 3.80 -0.90 22.12
C GLY A 182 4.15 -2.16 21.36
N THR A 183 3.97 -3.28 22.03
CA THR A 183 4.21 -4.62 21.50
C THR A 183 3.02 -5.52 21.78
N VAL A 184 2.88 -6.61 21.03
CA VAL A 184 1.87 -7.63 21.23
C VAL A 184 2.47 -9.02 21.11
N LYS A 185 2.06 -9.94 21.97
CA LYS A 185 2.49 -11.35 21.97
C LYS A 185 1.32 -12.27 22.30
N PRO A 186 1.43 -13.57 22.00
CA PRO A 186 0.43 -14.55 22.41
C PRO A 186 0.23 -14.54 23.93
N GLY A 187 -1.04 -14.60 24.38
CA GLY A 187 -1.46 -14.52 25.76
C GLY A 187 -1.76 -13.09 26.26
N ASP A 188 -1.44 -12.06 25.46
CA ASP A 188 -1.79 -10.69 25.84
C ASP A 188 -3.30 -10.45 25.71
N LYS A 189 -3.84 -9.60 26.59
CA LYS A 189 -5.23 -9.14 26.50
C LYS A 189 -5.29 -7.83 25.76
N ILE A 190 -6.09 -7.81 24.71
CA ILE A 190 -6.36 -6.62 23.90
C ILE A 190 -7.78 -6.14 24.13
N LYS A 191 -7.99 -4.84 24.04
CA LYS A 191 -9.31 -4.22 24.13
C LYS A 191 -9.64 -3.49 22.85
N MET A 192 -10.75 -3.85 22.25
CA MET A 192 -11.29 -3.13 21.10
C MET A 192 -11.84 -1.78 21.55
N MET A 193 -11.28 -0.67 21.07
CA MET A 193 -11.62 0.67 21.54
C MET A 193 -13.09 1.03 21.28
N ASN A 194 -13.62 0.63 20.13
CA ASN A 194 -14.99 0.98 19.74
C ASN A 194 -16.05 0.21 20.55
N SER A 195 -15.88 -1.12 20.69
CA SER A 195 -16.88 -1.97 21.38
C SER A 195 -16.62 -2.10 22.87
N GLY A 196 -15.40 -1.82 23.33
CA GLY A 196 -14.93 -2.07 24.68
C GLY A 196 -14.72 -3.56 25.02
N SER A 197 -14.89 -4.44 24.05
CA SER A 197 -14.74 -5.90 24.21
C SER A 197 -13.26 -6.26 24.39
N GLU A 198 -12.99 -7.23 25.28
CA GLU A 198 -11.64 -7.73 25.55
C GLU A 198 -11.48 -9.12 24.92
N TYR A 199 -10.32 -9.35 24.35
CA TYR A 199 -9.94 -10.62 23.74
C TYR A 199 -8.52 -11.00 24.16
N GLU A 200 -8.25 -12.31 24.19
CA GLU A 200 -6.90 -12.83 24.36
C GLU A 200 -6.29 -13.14 22.99
N VAL A 201 -5.06 -12.71 22.79
CA VAL A 201 -4.29 -12.99 21.57
C VAL A 201 -3.80 -14.42 21.61
N THR A 202 -4.27 -15.25 20.71
CA THR A 202 -3.89 -16.68 20.65
C THR A 202 -2.62 -16.91 19.85
N GLU A 203 -2.44 -16.19 18.76
CA GLU A 203 -1.31 -16.30 17.84
C GLU A 203 -0.93 -14.91 17.32
N VAL A 204 0.36 -14.67 17.11
CA VAL A 204 0.89 -13.48 16.46
C VAL A 204 1.77 -13.96 15.32
N GLY A 205 1.45 -13.51 14.12
CA GLY A 205 2.29 -13.68 12.94
C GLY A 205 2.77 -12.32 12.46
N SER A 206 3.92 -12.25 11.84
CA SER A 206 4.39 -11.00 11.27
C SER A 206 4.05 -10.92 9.78
N TYR A 207 3.27 -9.91 9.44
CA TYR A 207 3.50 -9.13 8.24
C TYR A 207 4.23 -7.89 8.75
N PHE A 208 5.57 -7.86 8.70
CA PHE A 208 6.36 -6.79 9.33
C PHE A 208 6.11 -5.43 8.68
N ILE A 209 6.25 -4.36 9.43
CA ILE A 209 5.90 -2.96 9.16
C ILE A 209 7.15 -2.22 8.66
N PRO A 210 7.12 -1.32 7.70
CA PRO A 210 6.20 -0.25 7.35
C PRO A 210 5.44 -0.46 6.03
N VAL A 211 4.30 0.20 5.90
CA VAL A 211 3.33 -0.06 4.84
C VAL A 211 3.35 1.06 3.79
N VAL A 212 3.68 0.72 2.56
CA VAL A 212 3.49 1.59 1.39
C VAL A 212 2.29 1.09 0.59
N LEU A 213 1.33 1.98 0.36
CA LEU A 213 0.14 1.69 -0.43
C LEU A 213 0.38 1.99 -1.90
N VAL A 214 -0.06 1.09 -2.79
CA VAL A 214 -0.13 1.33 -4.23
C VAL A 214 -1.56 1.71 -4.60
N ILE A 215 -1.74 2.94 -5.05
CA ILE A 215 -3.01 3.45 -5.58
C ILE A 215 -2.96 3.36 -7.10
N ALA A 216 -3.83 2.55 -7.69
CA ALA A 216 -3.97 2.38 -9.13
C ALA A 216 -5.29 2.98 -9.63
#